data_59c741b0e40bcad6fa98a67de22f598d
#
_entry.id   59c741b0e40bcad6fa98a67de22f598d
#
_cell.length_a   1.000
_cell.length_b   1.000
_cell.length_c   1.000
_cell.angle_alpha   90.00
_cell.angle_beta   90.00
_cell.angle_gamma   90.00
#
_symmetry.space_group_name_H-M   'P 1'
#
loop_
_entity.id
_entity.type
_entity.pdbx_description
1 polymer ?
#
loop_
_entity_poly.entity_id
_entity_poly.type
_entity_poly.pdbx_seq_one_letter_code
_entity_poly.pdbx_strand_id
1 'polypeptide(L)'
;MNTVYIGYDPKEDTAYEVLKFTIERISGKNIRIVPLRRDILEHIGMYTRKSELIHGQPYDVIDGRPFSTEFSFSRFLVPALNMYQGKALFMDSDMYLRADITELFDLCNMDYYPVYCVHH
;
A
#
# COMPACT_ATOMS: atom_id res chain seq x y z
N MET A 1 11.47 -12.75 -4.08
CA MET A 1 10.72 -11.83 -4.94
C MET A 1 10.30 -10.63 -4.13
N ASN A 2 10.60 -9.44 -4.60
CA ASN A 2 10.18 -8.21 -3.94
C ASN A 2 8.68 -7.97 -4.14
N THR A 3 8.01 -7.45 -3.13
CA THR A 3 6.58 -7.18 -3.17
C THR A 3 6.30 -5.71 -3.02
N VAL A 4 5.48 -5.18 -3.92
CA VAL A 4 4.93 -3.82 -3.86
C VAL A 4 3.47 -3.90 -3.46
N TYR A 5 3.15 -3.32 -2.33
CA TYR A 5 1.78 -3.15 -1.85
C TYR A 5 1.28 -1.77 -2.27
N ILE A 6 0.19 -1.72 -2.99
CA ILE A 6 -0.39 -0.47 -3.48
C ILE A 6 -1.66 -0.17 -2.72
N GLY A 7 -1.75 1.02 -2.14
CA GLY A 7 -2.98 1.50 -1.54
C GLY A 7 -4.11 1.50 -2.57
N TYR A 8 -5.21 0.82 -2.28
CA TYR A 8 -6.34 0.68 -3.20
C TYR A 8 -7.58 1.36 -2.64
N ASP A 9 -8.17 2.21 -3.47
CA ASP A 9 -9.47 2.81 -3.23
C ASP A 9 -10.30 2.63 -4.50
N PRO A 10 -11.52 2.07 -4.43
CA PRO A 10 -12.37 1.90 -5.62
C PRO A 10 -12.61 3.20 -6.41
N LYS A 11 -12.57 4.35 -5.73
CA LYS A 11 -12.69 5.66 -6.37
C LYS A 11 -11.49 6.01 -7.25
N GLU A 12 -10.35 5.36 -7.03
CA GLU A 12 -9.07 5.60 -7.70
C GLU A 12 -8.58 4.37 -8.45
N ASP A 13 -9.48 3.50 -8.89
CA ASP A 13 -9.13 2.26 -9.61
C ASP A 13 -8.27 2.53 -10.84
N THR A 14 -8.58 3.57 -11.60
CA THR A 14 -7.78 3.95 -12.77
C THR A 14 -6.35 4.30 -12.41
N ALA A 15 -6.14 5.03 -11.31
CA ALA A 15 -4.79 5.35 -10.83
C ALA A 15 -4.01 4.08 -10.46
N TYR A 16 -4.66 3.15 -9.77
CA TYR A 16 -4.08 1.84 -9.46
C TYR A 16 -3.63 1.09 -10.71
N GLU A 17 -4.50 1.00 -11.73
CA GLU A 17 -4.20 0.30 -12.98
C GLU A 17 -3.03 0.94 -13.74
N VAL A 18 -2.94 2.27 -13.74
CA VAL A 18 -1.81 2.99 -14.35
C VAL A 18 -0.51 2.67 -13.60
N LEU A 19 -0.50 2.74 -12.28
CA LEU A 19 0.70 2.43 -11.50
C LEU A 19 1.13 0.98 -11.71
N LYS A 20 0.21 0.03 -11.62
CA LYS A 20 0.46 -1.38 -11.89
C LYS A 20 1.09 -1.59 -13.26
N PHE A 21 0.51 -0.96 -14.28
CA PHE A 21 1.04 -1.06 -15.65
C PHE A 21 2.47 -0.54 -15.74
N THR A 22 2.80 0.60 -15.10
CA THR A 22 4.15 1.14 -15.15
C THR A 22 5.15 0.23 -14.43
N ILE A 23 4.76 -0.38 -13.32
CA ILE A 23 5.61 -1.35 -12.61
C ILE A 23 5.89 -2.57 -13.50
N GLU A 24 4.86 -3.16 -14.08
CA GLU A 24 5.00 -4.33 -14.95
C GLU A 24 5.85 -4.05 -16.18
N ARG A 25 5.70 -2.86 -16.75
CA ARG A 25 6.43 -2.45 -17.97
C ARG A 25 7.90 -2.15 -17.69
N ILE A 26 8.21 -1.44 -16.62
CA ILE A 26 9.56 -0.94 -16.34
C ILE A 26 10.38 -1.94 -15.54
N SER A 27 9.77 -2.57 -14.54
CA SER A 27 10.46 -3.46 -13.60
C SER A 27 10.27 -4.96 -13.90
N GLY A 28 9.45 -5.29 -14.90
CA GLY A 28 9.25 -6.65 -15.34
C GLY A 28 8.45 -7.51 -14.38
N LYS A 29 8.54 -8.84 -14.59
CA LYS A 29 7.67 -9.82 -13.89
C LYS A 29 8.21 -10.29 -12.54
N ASN A 30 9.36 -9.81 -12.10
CA ASN A 30 9.98 -10.23 -10.85
C ASN A 30 9.48 -9.45 -9.63
N ILE A 31 8.52 -8.57 -9.83
CA ILE A 31 7.87 -7.80 -8.76
C ILE A 31 6.47 -8.37 -8.56
N ARG A 32 6.15 -8.72 -7.32
CA ARG A 32 4.79 -9.07 -6.94
C ARG A 32 4.03 -7.80 -6.58
N ILE A 33 2.87 -7.60 -7.18
CA ILE A 33 2.03 -6.43 -6.94
C ILE A 33 0.78 -6.88 -6.19
N VAL A 34 0.52 -6.26 -5.05
CA VAL A 34 -0.62 -6.59 -4.19
C VAL A 34 -1.41 -5.31 -3.90
N PRO A 35 -2.65 -5.18 -4.40
CA PRO A 35 -3.51 -4.09 -3.99
C PRO A 35 -3.98 -4.31 -2.54
N LEU A 36 -3.89 -3.27 -1.72
CA LEU A 36 -4.43 -3.30 -0.37
C LEU A 36 -5.92 -2.98 -0.41
N ARG A 37 -6.73 -4.00 -0.65
CA ARG A 37 -8.18 -3.90 -0.70
C ARG A 37 -8.75 -4.06 0.70
N ARG A 38 -9.32 -3.00 1.23
CA ARG A 38 -9.92 -3.00 2.56
C ARG A 38 -11.02 -4.05 2.72
N ASP A 39 -11.89 -4.21 1.71
CA ASP A 39 -12.96 -5.20 1.72
C ASP A 39 -12.43 -6.63 1.88
N ILE A 40 -11.34 -6.97 1.19
CA ILE A 40 -10.69 -8.28 1.32
C ILE A 40 -10.02 -8.42 2.69
N LEU A 41 -9.32 -7.39 3.15
CA LEU A 41 -8.65 -7.40 4.45
C LEU A 41 -9.63 -7.54 5.60
N GLU A 42 -10.80 -6.92 5.52
CA GLU A 42 -11.90 -7.09 6.45
C GLU A 42 -12.43 -8.54 6.44
N HIS A 43 -12.64 -9.08 5.25
CA HIS A 43 -13.16 -10.46 5.07
C HIS A 43 -12.25 -11.51 5.70
N ILE A 44 -10.93 -11.36 5.55
CA ILE A 44 -9.96 -12.30 6.13
C ILE A 44 -9.61 -11.99 7.59
N GLY A 45 -10.21 -10.97 8.19
CA GLY A 45 -10.03 -10.63 9.60
C GLY A 45 -8.77 -9.84 9.93
N MET A 46 -8.02 -9.37 8.95
CA MET A 46 -6.81 -8.58 9.19
C MET A 46 -7.09 -7.08 9.39
N TYR A 47 -8.16 -6.57 8.84
CA TYR A 47 -8.61 -5.20 9.06
C TYR A 47 -9.85 -5.23 9.94
N THR A 48 -9.73 -4.74 11.17
CA THR A 48 -10.78 -4.81 12.19
C THR A 48 -11.29 -3.44 12.65
N ARG A 49 -10.71 -2.36 12.15
CA ARG A 49 -11.14 -1.00 12.50
C ARG A 49 -12.49 -0.68 11.87
N LYS A 50 -13.43 -0.26 12.70
CA LYS A 50 -14.75 0.17 12.24
C LYS A 50 -14.71 1.63 11.83
N SER A 51 -15.51 1.97 10.84
CA SER A 51 -15.72 3.35 10.40
C SER A 51 -17.21 3.67 10.34
N GLU A 52 -17.53 4.96 10.43
CA GLU A 52 -18.89 5.47 10.27
C GLU A 52 -18.89 6.70 9.37
N LEU A 53 -20.00 6.91 8.68
CA LEU A 53 -20.20 8.09 7.84
C LEU A 53 -20.88 9.20 8.64
N ILE A 54 -20.24 10.36 8.70
CA ILE A 54 -20.80 11.57 9.30
C ILE A 54 -20.81 12.65 8.21
N HIS A 55 -22.00 13.07 7.78
CA HIS A 55 -22.17 14.00 6.67
C HIS A 55 -21.43 13.59 5.39
N GLY A 56 -21.45 12.29 5.08
CA GLY A 56 -20.75 11.75 3.89
C GLY A 56 -19.24 11.57 4.02
N GLN A 57 -18.65 11.98 5.14
CA GLN A 57 -17.23 11.85 5.43
C GLN A 57 -17.00 10.61 6.32
N PRO A 58 -16.10 9.69 5.90
CA PRO A 58 -15.73 8.56 6.75
C PRO A 58 -14.92 9.00 7.97
N TYR A 59 -15.28 8.45 9.12
CA TYR A 59 -14.56 8.62 10.39
C TYR A 59 -14.17 7.26 10.94
N ASP A 60 -12.94 7.16 11.43
CA ASP A 60 -12.51 5.97 12.17
C ASP A 60 -13.11 5.99 13.58
N VAL A 61 -13.74 4.88 13.97
CA VAL A 61 -14.45 4.81 15.27
C VAL A 61 -13.47 4.83 16.44
N ILE A 62 -12.26 4.30 16.27
CA ILE A 62 -11.29 4.19 17.35
C ILE A 62 -10.68 5.55 17.69
N ASP A 63 -10.23 6.31 16.69
CA ASP A 63 -9.58 7.60 16.94
C ASP A 63 -10.50 8.81 16.79
N GLY A 64 -11.73 8.61 16.30
CA GLY A 64 -12.73 9.65 16.12
C GLY A 64 -12.38 10.68 15.05
N ARG A 65 -11.43 10.39 14.17
CA ARG A 65 -10.94 11.31 13.14
C ARG A 65 -11.41 10.93 11.75
N PRO A 66 -11.59 11.91 10.87
CA PRO A 66 -11.89 11.64 9.47
C PRO A 66 -10.68 11.05 8.75
N PHE A 67 -10.94 10.24 7.74
CA PHE A 67 -9.92 9.76 6.82
C PHE A 67 -10.44 9.85 5.39
N SER A 68 -9.51 10.00 4.43
CA SER A 68 -9.86 10.32 3.04
C SER A 68 -9.78 9.13 2.10
N THR A 69 -9.01 8.09 2.43
CA THR A 69 -8.77 6.95 1.56
C THR A 69 -9.01 5.63 2.27
N GLU A 70 -9.40 4.61 1.50
CA GLU A 70 -9.61 3.25 2.01
C GLU A 70 -8.32 2.62 2.57
N PHE A 71 -7.16 3.13 2.19
CA PHE A 71 -5.86 2.62 2.63
C PHE A 71 -5.18 3.48 3.71
N SER A 72 -5.90 4.40 4.34
CA SER A 72 -5.32 5.27 5.38
C SER A 72 -4.75 4.48 6.55
N PHE A 73 -5.39 3.38 6.94
CA PHE A 73 -4.95 2.51 8.03
C PHE A 73 -4.37 1.18 7.56
N SER A 74 -4.86 0.64 6.44
CA SER A 74 -4.43 -0.67 5.95
C SER A 74 -2.95 -0.73 5.56
N ARG A 75 -2.33 0.41 5.25
CA ARG A 75 -0.89 0.49 4.98
C ARG A 75 -0.03 -0.08 6.12
N PHE A 76 -0.50 0.03 7.35
CA PHE A 76 0.22 -0.48 8.51
C PHE A 76 0.19 -2.01 8.65
N LEU A 77 -0.61 -2.69 7.82
CA LEU A 77 -0.65 -4.15 7.76
C LEU A 77 0.45 -4.75 6.87
N VAL A 78 1.17 -3.94 6.10
CA VAL A 78 2.18 -4.43 5.15
C VAL A 78 3.21 -5.35 5.79
N PRO A 79 3.80 -5.04 6.96
CA PRO A 79 4.74 -5.98 7.59
C PRO A 79 4.13 -7.35 7.86
N ALA A 80 2.91 -7.38 8.40
CA ALA A 80 2.22 -8.64 8.69
C ALA A 80 1.85 -9.39 7.40
N LEU A 81 1.35 -8.69 6.37
CA LEU A 81 1.03 -9.28 5.08
C LEU A 81 2.26 -9.87 4.39
N ASN A 82 3.42 -9.28 4.63
CA ASN A 82 4.70 -9.78 4.12
C ASN A 82 5.36 -10.78 5.08
N MET A 83 4.62 -11.26 6.08
CA MET A 83 5.04 -12.26 7.07
C MET A 83 6.31 -11.84 7.84
N TYR A 84 6.54 -10.53 7.98
CA TYR A 84 7.73 -9.96 8.61
C TYR A 84 9.05 -10.44 8.00
N GLN A 85 9.05 -10.77 6.71
CA GLN A 85 10.21 -11.31 6.01
C GLN A 85 10.53 -10.53 4.74
N GLY A 86 11.84 -10.37 4.47
CA GLY A 86 12.32 -9.73 3.25
C GLY A 86 11.99 -8.24 3.20
N LYS A 87 11.94 -7.72 1.98
CA LYS A 87 11.63 -6.31 1.71
C LYS A 87 10.24 -6.18 1.10
N ALA A 88 9.49 -5.21 1.56
CA ALA A 88 8.22 -4.82 0.98
C ALA A 88 8.16 -3.31 0.82
N LEU A 89 7.53 -2.84 -0.24
CA LEU A 89 7.31 -1.43 -0.49
C LEU A 89 5.81 -1.14 -0.43
N PHE A 90 5.42 -0.08 0.26
CA PHE A 90 4.09 0.49 0.16
C PHE A 90 4.13 1.74 -0.72
N MET A 91 3.18 1.86 -1.64
CA MET A 91 2.98 3.03 -2.48
C MET A 91 1.52 3.46 -2.48
N ASP A 92 1.27 4.77 -2.51
CA ASP A 92 -0.04 5.30 -2.85
C ASP A 92 -0.36 5.01 -4.33
N SER A 93 -1.64 4.95 -4.69
CA SER A 93 -2.05 4.60 -6.06
C SER A 93 -1.84 5.71 -7.08
N ASP A 94 -1.77 6.97 -6.65
CA ASP A 94 -1.63 8.15 -7.51
C ASP A 94 -0.17 8.44 -7.93
N MET A 95 0.57 7.39 -8.21
CA MET A 95 1.97 7.43 -8.61
C MET A 95 2.19 6.68 -9.91
N TYR A 96 3.33 6.89 -10.53
CA TYR A 96 3.81 6.07 -11.64
C TYR A 96 5.34 6.01 -11.62
N LEU A 97 5.91 4.94 -12.20
CA LEU A 97 7.36 4.77 -12.21
C LEU A 97 8.00 5.56 -13.35
N ARG A 98 9.18 6.15 -13.06
CA ARG A 98 10.07 6.74 -14.03
C ARG A 98 11.36 5.93 -14.21
N ALA A 99 11.61 4.97 -13.33
CA ALA A 99 12.76 4.08 -13.35
C ALA A 99 12.38 2.72 -12.75
N ASP A 100 13.27 1.75 -12.84
CA ASP A 100 13.04 0.41 -12.30
C ASP A 100 12.92 0.46 -10.76
N ILE A 101 11.81 -0.06 -10.23
CA ILE A 101 11.55 -0.08 -8.79
C ILE A 101 12.57 -0.95 -8.04
N THR A 102 13.24 -1.89 -8.70
CA THR A 102 14.28 -2.72 -8.08
C THR A 102 15.45 -1.90 -7.57
N GLU A 103 15.74 -0.77 -8.21
CA GLU A 103 16.78 0.16 -7.74
C GLU A 103 16.48 0.66 -6.32
N LEU A 104 15.21 0.96 -6.03
CA LEU A 104 14.80 1.39 -4.69
C LEU A 104 14.96 0.27 -3.66
N PHE A 105 14.57 -0.95 -4.02
CA PHE A 105 14.76 -2.11 -3.14
C PHE A 105 16.26 -2.35 -2.84
N ASP A 106 17.12 -2.17 -3.82
CA ASP A 106 18.57 -2.39 -3.66
C ASP A 106 19.21 -1.30 -2.81
N LEU A 107 18.71 -0.06 -2.86
CA LEU A 107 19.20 1.05 -2.04
C LEU A 107 18.90 0.88 -0.55
N CYS A 108 17.80 0.22 -0.19
CA CYS A 108 17.36 0.08 1.19
C CYS A 108 18.00 -1.13 1.85
N ASN A 109 18.97 -0.92 2.73
CA ASN A 109 19.59 -2.00 3.50
C ASN A 109 18.86 -2.19 4.82
N MET A 110 18.05 -3.25 4.90
CA MET A 110 17.22 -3.56 6.08
C MET A 110 18.03 -4.05 7.27
N ASP A 111 19.32 -4.35 7.12
CA ASP A 111 20.21 -4.65 8.24
C ASP A 111 20.51 -3.41 9.06
N TYR A 112 20.44 -2.21 8.45
CA TYR A 112 20.67 -0.95 9.16
C TYR A 112 19.38 -0.38 9.74
N TYR A 113 18.29 -0.37 8.97
CA TYR A 113 17.02 0.21 9.41
C TYR A 113 15.85 -0.69 9.01
N PRO A 114 14.89 -0.90 9.93
CA PRO A 114 13.71 -1.72 9.62
C PRO A 114 12.70 -1.00 8.72
N VAL A 115 12.75 0.32 8.65
CA VAL A 115 11.82 1.12 7.84
C VAL A 115 12.57 2.26 7.18
N TYR A 116 12.23 2.49 5.91
CA TYR A 116 12.69 3.63 5.12
C TYR A 116 11.48 4.40 4.62
N CYS A 117 11.53 5.71 4.68
CA CYS A 117 10.45 6.58 4.21
C CYS A 117 11.01 7.65 3.29
N VAL A 118 10.16 8.11 2.36
CA VAL A 118 10.49 9.29 1.56
C VAL A 118 10.39 10.52 2.46
N HIS A 119 11.43 11.33 2.43
CA HIS A 119 11.46 12.60 3.15
C HIS A 119 10.83 13.69 2.28
N HIS A 120 9.86 14.40 2.84
CA HIS A 120 9.18 15.51 2.18
C HIS A 120 9.73 16.86 2.64
#